data_cdcf9737541f5e31230b554b05c154ed
#
_entry.id   cdcf9737541f5e31230b554b05c154ed
#
_cell.length_a   1.000
_cell.length_b   1.000
_cell.length_c   1.000
_cell.angle_alpha   90.00
_cell.angle_beta   90.00
_cell.angle_gamma   90.00
#
_symmetry.space_group_name_H-M   'P 1'
#
loop_
_entity.id
_entity.type
_entity.pdbx_description
1 polymer ?
#
loop_
_entity_poly.entity_id
_entity_poly.type
_entity_poly.pdbx_seq_one_letter_code
_entity_poly.pdbx_strand_id
1 'polypeptide(L)'
;MKVRQLSDSQGLSYLHLVTLSLYAILLGVLVGLIDAVFGRVLIGLSEFRDHHLFYLVPALPLAGLLIVYLYQKFAGKAAQGMGLIFKVGHNEEDQVPLRLIPLVTVTTWLTHLFGGSAGREGVAVQLGATVSHAFSRYFKLPNASRIFLTMGMAAGFGGLFQTPIAATFFALEVLTLGQLSLPILVPTLIASFVASTTSHLLGLEKFSHFVSESLTIDLGTFMKLALLGLAFGLAGNLFAYLLSLAKKKVASLLPNPYYRVLLGSVVLTCLLLILWKGRYTGLGTNLIALSVDGGTIYPLDWLLKLLLTVFTLSLGFQGGEVTPLFAIGASLGAVLAPVLGLPIPLVAGLGYLSVFGSSTNTLLAPIFIGVEVFGPANAVPYAIVMAFAYLINHKTSIYGQQKMLEMQ
;
A
#
# COMPACT_ATOMS: atom_id res chain seq x y z
N MET A 1 12.25 -27.09 -15.58
CA MET A 1 13.24 -25.99 -15.62
C MET A 1 13.71 -25.80 -14.19
N LYS A 2 14.93 -26.29 -13.83
CA LYS A 2 15.45 -26.28 -12.46
C LYS A 2 15.57 -24.84 -11.97
N VAL A 3 14.76 -24.45 -11.00
CA VAL A 3 14.99 -23.23 -10.22
C VAL A 3 16.33 -23.45 -9.49
N ARG A 4 17.38 -22.78 -9.98
CA ARG A 4 18.65 -22.71 -9.29
C ARG A 4 18.37 -22.12 -7.91
N GLN A 5 18.50 -22.92 -6.86
CA GLN A 5 18.51 -22.46 -5.50
C GLN A 5 19.47 -21.28 -5.40
N LEU A 6 18.94 -20.13 -5.02
CA LEU A 6 19.72 -18.96 -4.65
C LEU A 6 20.39 -19.23 -3.30
N SER A 7 21.34 -20.14 -3.28
CA SER A 7 22.40 -20.15 -2.26
C SER A 7 23.41 -19.03 -2.55
N ASP A 8 22.94 -17.84 -2.89
CA ASP A 8 23.77 -16.66 -3.14
C ASP A 8 24.01 -15.86 -1.86
N SER A 9 24.41 -16.55 -0.78
CA SER A 9 25.19 -15.92 0.30
C SER A 9 26.65 -15.64 -0.13
N GLN A 10 27.01 -15.95 -1.35
CA GLN A 10 28.31 -15.62 -1.93
C GLN A 10 28.16 -14.37 -2.79
N GLY A 11 28.44 -13.17 -2.22
CA GLY A 11 28.65 -12.08 -3.14
C GLY A 11 28.65 -10.66 -2.62
N LEU A 12 28.00 -10.33 -1.51
CA LEU A 12 28.09 -8.97 -0.97
C LEU A 12 29.24 -8.88 0.03
N SER A 13 30.40 -8.36 -0.43
CA SER A 13 31.49 -8.02 0.49
C SER A 13 31.11 -6.81 1.35
N TYR A 14 31.82 -6.61 2.47
CA TYR A 14 31.64 -5.40 3.29
C TYR A 14 31.77 -4.11 2.47
N LEU A 15 32.68 -4.07 1.50
CA LEU A 15 32.85 -2.93 0.61
C LEU A 15 31.60 -2.69 -0.25
N HIS A 16 30.96 -3.74 -0.74
CA HIS A 16 29.69 -3.62 -1.47
C HIS A 16 28.58 -3.06 -0.58
N LEU A 17 28.47 -3.53 0.69
CA LEU A 17 27.48 -3.01 1.64
C LEU A 17 27.69 -1.54 1.98
N VAL A 18 28.95 -1.13 2.21
CA VAL A 18 29.30 0.28 2.45
C VAL A 18 28.93 1.14 1.23
N THR A 19 29.29 0.67 0.03
CA THR A 19 29.00 1.42 -1.19
C THR A 19 27.48 1.50 -1.45
N LEU A 20 26.74 0.42 -1.25
CA LEU A 20 25.27 0.43 -1.35
C LEU A 20 24.65 1.36 -0.31
N SER A 21 25.21 1.43 0.90
CA SER A 21 24.73 2.33 1.95
C SER A 21 24.94 3.81 1.59
N LEU A 22 26.05 4.15 0.95
CA LEU A 22 26.28 5.52 0.43
C LEU A 22 25.27 5.88 -0.66
N TYR A 23 24.99 4.94 -1.60
CA TYR A 23 23.95 5.15 -2.60
C TYR A 23 22.55 5.21 -1.95
N ALA A 24 22.31 4.46 -0.89
CA ALA A 24 21.05 4.49 -0.13
C ALA A 24 20.74 5.88 0.42
N ILE A 25 21.77 6.61 0.89
CA ILE A 25 21.60 8.02 1.33
C ILE A 25 21.15 8.89 0.15
N LEU A 26 21.87 8.83 -0.97
CA LEU A 26 21.51 9.62 -2.16
C LEU A 26 20.09 9.29 -2.64
N LEU A 27 19.77 8.01 -2.75
CA LEU A 27 18.44 7.54 -3.18
C LEU A 27 17.35 7.96 -2.19
N GLY A 28 17.62 7.85 -0.89
CA GLY A 28 16.70 8.28 0.16
C GLY A 28 16.37 9.78 0.04
N VAL A 29 17.36 10.63 -0.19
CA VAL A 29 17.12 12.06 -0.41
C VAL A 29 16.28 12.30 -1.67
N LEU A 30 16.64 11.70 -2.80
CA LEU A 30 15.92 11.89 -4.06
C LEU A 30 14.47 11.40 -3.98
N VAL A 31 14.24 10.22 -3.42
CA VAL A 31 12.91 9.65 -3.26
C VAL A 31 12.11 10.44 -2.24
N GLY A 32 12.70 10.84 -1.11
CA GLY A 32 12.05 11.67 -0.10
C GLY A 32 11.59 13.03 -0.63
N LEU A 33 12.37 13.66 -1.53
CA LEU A 33 11.96 14.88 -2.25
C LEU A 33 10.71 14.63 -3.12
N ILE A 34 10.71 13.54 -3.88
CA ILE A 34 9.59 13.17 -4.75
C ILE A 34 8.34 12.89 -3.91
N ASP A 35 8.49 12.13 -2.82
CA ASP A 35 7.40 11.77 -1.93
C ASP A 35 6.82 12.99 -1.19
N ALA A 36 7.66 13.95 -0.81
CA ALA A 36 7.20 15.20 -0.20
C ALA A 36 6.31 15.99 -1.18
N VAL A 37 6.74 16.15 -2.43
CA VAL A 37 5.94 16.82 -3.47
C VAL A 37 4.67 16.02 -3.76
N PHE A 38 4.79 14.72 -4.01
CA PHE A 38 3.66 13.86 -4.33
C PHE A 38 2.62 13.85 -3.22
N GLY A 39 3.05 13.64 -1.98
CA GLY A 39 2.16 13.50 -0.82
C GLY A 39 1.49 14.81 -0.44
N ARG A 40 2.23 15.93 -0.38
CA ARG A 40 1.68 17.25 -0.02
C ARG A 40 0.68 17.76 -1.04
N VAL A 41 0.99 17.65 -2.34
CA VAL A 41 0.04 18.02 -3.39
C VAL A 41 -1.22 17.17 -3.30
N LEU A 42 -1.08 15.86 -3.09
CA LEU A 42 -2.24 14.96 -2.98
C LEU A 42 -3.13 15.31 -1.78
N ILE A 43 -2.54 15.64 -0.62
CA ILE A 43 -3.29 16.08 0.56
C ILE A 43 -4.05 17.37 0.26
N GLY A 44 -3.37 18.40 -0.27
CA GLY A 44 -4.02 19.66 -0.62
C GLY A 44 -5.13 19.51 -1.67
N LEU A 45 -4.96 18.63 -2.66
CA LEU A 45 -6.02 18.31 -3.62
C LEU A 45 -7.21 17.59 -2.97
N SER A 46 -6.95 16.74 -1.97
CA SER A 46 -8.00 16.06 -1.23
C SER A 46 -8.79 17.03 -0.36
N GLU A 47 -8.13 17.93 0.33
CA GLU A 47 -8.77 19.00 1.11
C GLU A 47 -9.58 19.92 0.21
N PHE A 48 -9.03 20.34 -0.93
CA PHE A 48 -9.75 21.14 -1.91
C PHE A 48 -11.02 20.44 -2.43
N ARG A 49 -10.92 19.13 -2.71
CA ARG A 49 -12.08 18.30 -3.10
C ARG A 49 -13.14 18.29 -2.00
N ASP A 50 -12.75 18.11 -0.74
CA ASP A 50 -13.70 17.98 0.37
C ASP A 50 -14.53 19.27 0.55
N HIS A 51 -13.92 20.43 0.32
CA HIS A 51 -14.63 21.72 0.28
C HIS A 51 -15.52 21.90 -0.96
N HIS A 52 -15.21 21.22 -2.08
CA HIS A 52 -15.90 21.38 -3.37
C HIS A 52 -16.51 20.07 -3.88
N LEU A 53 -16.90 19.16 -2.97
CA LEU A 53 -17.28 17.77 -3.25
C LEU A 53 -18.33 17.66 -4.35
N PHE A 54 -19.42 18.44 -4.26
CA PHE A 54 -20.55 18.36 -5.18
C PHE A 54 -20.26 18.92 -6.58
N TYR A 55 -19.15 19.63 -6.77
CA TYR A 55 -18.70 20.10 -8.06
C TYR A 55 -17.65 19.19 -8.69
N LEU A 56 -16.73 18.65 -7.87
CA LEU A 56 -15.60 17.88 -8.36
C LEU A 56 -15.97 16.40 -8.59
N VAL A 57 -16.67 15.76 -7.66
CA VAL A 57 -17.01 14.34 -7.80
C VAL A 57 -17.89 14.05 -9.03
N PRO A 58 -18.85 14.90 -9.45
CA PRO A 58 -19.57 14.70 -10.70
C PRO A 58 -18.68 14.74 -11.97
N ALA A 59 -17.51 15.36 -11.90
CA ALA A 59 -16.54 15.39 -12.99
C ALA A 59 -15.58 14.18 -13.03
N LEU A 60 -15.72 13.22 -12.11
CA LEU A 60 -14.93 11.99 -12.09
C LEU A 60 -14.92 11.22 -13.43
N PRO A 61 -16.03 11.12 -14.20
CA PRO A 61 -16.01 10.51 -15.52
C PRO A 61 -15.06 11.20 -16.52
N LEU A 62 -14.98 12.51 -16.49
CA LEU A 62 -14.06 13.28 -17.34
C LEU A 62 -12.60 13.05 -16.95
N ALA A 63 -12.32 13.04 -15.65
CA ALA A 63 -10.99 12.68 -15.13
C ALA A 63 -10.59 11.27 -15.54
N GLY A 64 -11.51 10.30 -15.47
CA GLY A 64 -11.29 8.92 -15.90
C GLY A 64 -10.93 8.83 -17.40
N LEU A 65 -11.64 9.53 -18.25
CA LEU A 65 -11.33 9.60 -19.70
C LEU A 65 -9.92 10.17 -19.94
N LEU A 66 -9.54 11.23 -19.24
CA LEU A 66 -8.21 11.82 -19.33
C LEU A 66 -7.13 10.85 -18.86
N ILE A 67 -7.34 10.13 -17.74
CA ILE A 67 -6.42 9.12 -17.23
C ILE A 67 -6.21 8.02 -18.28
N VAL A 68 -7.29 7.46 -18.83
CA VAL A 68 -7.20 6.42 -19.86
C VAL A 68 -6.47 6.91 -21.09
N TYR A 69 -6.74 8.14 -21.54
CA TYR A 69 -6.04 8.76 -22.68
C TYR A 69 -4.54 8.87 -22.44
N LEU A 70 -4.14 9.38 -21.26
CA LEU A 70 -2.73 9.51 -20.89
C LEU A 70 -2.01 8.16 -20.84
N TYR A 71 -2.67 7.14 -20.27
CA TYR A 71 -2.09 5.80 -20.21
C TYR A 71 -1.96 5.14 -21.57
N GLN A 72 -2.97 5.24 -22.44
CA GLN A 72 -2.89 4.68 -23.79
C GLN A 72 -1.82 5.36 -24.64
N LYS A 73 -1.65 6.68 -24.50
CA LYS A 73 -0.69 7.44 -25.31
C LYS A 73 0.74 7.32 -24.80
N PHE A 74 0.95 7.33 -23.50
CA PHE A 74 2.30 7.53 -22.93
C PHE A 74 2.82 6.34 -22.11
N ALA A 75 1.97 5.43 -21.61
CA ALA A 75 2.43 4.44 -20.64
C ALA A 75 3.32 3.34 -21.26
N GLY A 76 2.94 2.72 -22.38
CA GLY A 76 3.63 1.55 -22.89
C GLY A 76 3.77 0.48 -21.79
N LYS A 77 5.01 -0.01 -21.53
CA LYS A 77 5.26 -0.99 -20.44
C LYS A 77 4.91 -0.46 -19.04
N ALA A 78 4.98 0.87 -18.82
CA ALA A 78 4.62 1.48 -17.55
C ALA A 78 3.13 1.27 -17.16
N ALA A 79 2.26 0.91 -18.12
CA ALA A 79 0.87 0.57 -17.84
C ALA A 79 0.68 -0.60 -16.86
N GLN A 80 1.69 -1.45 -16.68
CA GLN A 80 1.65 -2.56 -15.74
C GLN A 80 1.82 -2.10 -14.27
N GLY A 81 2.25 -0.85 -14.03
CA GLY A 81 2.37 -0.28 -12.70
C GLY A 81 3.19 -1.15 -11.75
N MET A 82 2.60 -1.48 -10.60
CA MET A 82 3.23 -2.33 -9.58
C MET A 82 3.59 -3.71 -10.12
N GLY A 83 2.82 -4.26 -11.07
CA GLY A 83 3.14 -5.54 -11.72
C GLY A 83 4.47 -5.53 -12.47
N LEU A 84 4.85 -4.39 -13.08
CA LEU A 84 6.17 -4.24 -13.72
C LEU A 84 7.30 -4.25 -12.68
N ILE A 85 7.09 -3.59 -11.54
CA ILE A 85 8.06 -3.57 -10.44
C ILE A 85 8.37 -5.01 -9.97
N PHE A 86 7.34 -5.83 -9.78
CA PHE A 86 7.51 -7.24 -9.40
C PHE A 86 8.23 -8.06 -10.48
N LYS A 87 7.87 -7.89 -11.76
CA LYS A 87 8.54 -8.59 -12.86
C LYS A 87 10.03 -8.25 -12.94
N VAL A 88 10.39 -6.98 -12.78
CA VAL A 88 11.79 -6.56 -12.73
C VAL A 88 12.49 -7.13 -11.49
N GLY A 89 11.83 -7.13 -10.33
CA GLY A 89 12.32 -7.76 -9.10
C GLY A 89 12.56 -9.27 -9.22
N HIS A 90 11.85 -9.93 -10.14
CA HIS A 90 12.01 -11.37 -10.45
C HIS A 90 12.89 -11.65 -11.68
N ASN A 91 13.54 -10.62 -12.27
CA ASN A 91 14.32 -10.72 -13.50
C ASN A 91 13.51 -11.25 -14.72
N GLU A 92 12.21 -10.95 -14.77
CA GLU A 92 11.33 -11.26 -15.92
C GLU A 92 11.24 -10.10 -16.90
N GLU A 93 11.60 -8.90 -16.46
CA GLU A 93 11.72 -7.68 -17.25
C GLU A 93 12.99 -6.94 -16.84
N ASP A 94 13.63 -6.24 -17.82
CA ASP A 94 14.93 -5.62 -17.61
C ASP A 94 14.86 -4.21 -17.03
N GLN A 95 13.76 -3.47 -17.30
CA GLN A 95 13.71 -2.04 -17.02
C GLN A 95 12.35 -1.55 -16.57
N VAL A 96 12.37 -0.62 -15.61
CA VAL A 96 11.24 0.22 -15.27
C VAL A 96 11.41 1.59 -15.94
N PRO A 97 10.54 1.98 -16.89
CA PRO A 97 10.71 3.24 -17.62
C PRO A 97 10.43 4.45 -16.73
N LEU A 98 11.32 5.44 -16.73
CA LEU A 98 11.20 6.68 -15.92
C LEU A 98 9.91 7.47 -16.16
N ARG A 99 9.29 7.32 -17.34
CA ARG A 99 7.98 7.93 -17.65
C ARG A 99 6.86 7.45 -16.72
N LEU A 100 7.05 6.35 -15.98
CA LEU A 100 6.11 5.92 -14.95
C LEU A 100 5.95 7.00 -13.87
N ILE A 101 7.02 7.69 -13.49
CA ILE A 101 7.02 8.71 -12.42
C ILE A 101 5.98 9.81 -12.69
N PRO A 102 6.11 10.65 -13.74
CA PRO A 102 5.13 11.71 -13.98
C PRO A 102 3.75 11.16 -14.30
N LEU A 103 3.66 10.03 -14.98
CA LEU A 103 2.39 9.46 -15.40
C LEU A 103 1.54 9.01 -14.20
N VAL A 104 2.10 8.17 -13.33
CA VAL A 104 1.36 7.67 -12.16
C VAL A 104 1.08 8.78 -11.14
N THR A 105 2.00 9.74 -10.99
CA THR A 105 1.82 10.90 -10.11
C THR A 105 0.60 11.74 -10.53
N VAL A 106 0.59 12.23 -11.77
CA VAL A 106 -0.49 13.11 -12.27
C VAL A 106 -1.83 12.37 -12.27
N THR A 107 -1.86 11.12 -12.71
CA THR A 107 -3.11 10.36 -12.79
C THR A 107 -3.65 9.97 -11.43
N THR A 108 -2.79 9.75 -10.42
CA THR A 108 -3.21 9.56 -9.02
C THR A 108 -3.77 10.86 -8.42
N TRP A 109 -3.14 11.99 -8.67
CA TRP A 109 -3.67 13.29 -8.27
C TRP A 109 -5.06 13.56 -8.88
N LEU A 110 -5.27 13.24 -10.15
CA LEU A 110 -6.59 13.34 -10.80
C LEU A 110 -7.61 12.42 -10.13
N THR A 111 -7.25 11.16 -9.85
CA THR A 111 -8.14 10.24 -9.14
C THR A 111 -8.60 10.81 -7.80
N HIS A 112 -7.68 11.36 -7.01
CA HIS A 112 -8.00 11.91 -5.69
C HIS A 112 -8.75 13.24 -5.74
N LEU A 113 -8.38 14.14 -6.66
CA LEU A 113 -9.06 15.42 -6.84
C LEU A 113 -10.55 15.22 -7.17
N PHE A 114 -10.86 14.24 -8.01
CA PHE A 114 -12.23 13.97 -8.44
C PHE A 114 -12.94 12.88 -7.61
N GLY A 115 -12.37 12.46 -6.48
CA GLY A 115 -13.05 11.67 -5.46
C GLY A 115 -12.98 10.15 -5.65
N GLY A 116 -12.18 9.63 -6.57
CA GLY A 116 -11.98 8.18 -6.68
C GLY A 116 -11.47 7.59 -5.37
N SER A 117 -12.04 6.44 -4.97
CA SER A 117 -11.65 5.73 -3.74
C SER A 117 -10.38 4.93 -3.98
N ALA A 118 -9.22 5.47 -3.58
CA ALA A 118 -7.91 4.86 -3.79
C ALA A 118 -6.90 5.34 -2.75
N GLY A 119 -5.76 4.63 -2.64
CA GLY A 119 -4.63 4.96 -1.78
C GLY A 119 -3.49 5.65 -2.53
N ARG A 120 -2.38 5.89 -1.85
CA ARG A 120 -1.21 6.59 -2.37
C ARG A 120 0.12 5.87 -2.14
N GLU A 121 0.22 4.99 -1.12
CA GLU A 121 1.47 4.34 -0.70
C GLU A 121 2.01 3.39 -1.78
N GLY A 122 1.14 2.61 -2.42
CA GLY A 122 1.54 1.75 -3.54
C GLY A 122 2.12 2.54 -4.72
N VAL A 123 1.68 3.79 -4.89
CA VAL A 123 2.25 4.71 -5.90
C VAL A 123 3.64 5.18 -5.47
N ALA A 124 3.83 5.58 -4.21
CA ALA A 124 5.15 5.97 -3.69
C ALA A 124 6.17 4.83 -3.81
N VAL A 125 5.76 3.59 -3.53
CA VAL A 125 6.60 2.39 -3.77
C VAL A 125 7.02 2.30 -5.24
N GLN A 126 6.11 2.57 -6.19
CA GLN A 126 6.45 2.59 -7.62
C GLN A 126 7.42 3.73 -7.96
N LEU A 127 7.22 4.93 -7.39
CA LEU A 127 8.10 6.08 -7.62
C LEU A 127 9.51 5.78 -7.11
N GLY A 128 9.65 5.34 -5.86
CA GLY A 128 10.93 5.00 -5.26
C GLY A 128 11.64 3.87 -5.98
N ALA A 129 10.93 2.78 -6.30
CA ALA A 129 11.46 1.67 -7.07
C ALA A 129 11.97 2.10 -8.45
N THR A 130 11.22 2.96 -9.16
CA THR A 130 11.57 3.43 -10.50
C THR A 130 12.83 4.31 -10.47
N VAL A 131 12.90 5.25 -9.52
CA VAL A 131 14.07 6.12 -9.35
C VAL A 131 15.31 5.28 -9.02
N SER A 132 15.20 4.43 -8.01
CA SER A 132 16.32 3.64 -7.53
C SER A 132 16.81 2.63 -8.58
N HIS A 133 15.88 1.95 -9.27
CA HIS A 133 16.23 1.01 -10.33
C HIS A 133 17.02 1.67 -11.47
N ALA A 134 16.77 2.93 -11.81
CA ALA A 134 17.53 3.65 -12.84
C ALA A 134 19.04 3.76 -12.52
N PHE A 135 19.40 3.71 -11.23
CA PHE A 135 20.81 3.71 -10.79
C PHE A 135 21.46 2.33 -10.85
N SER A 136 20.70 1.23 -10.89
CA SER A 136 21.23 -0.15 -10.89
C SER A 136 22.19 -0.42 -12.04
N ARG A 137 22.00 0.22 -13.18
CA ARG A 137 22.85 0.09 -14.38
C ARG A 137 24.30 0.53 -14.19
N TYR A 138 24.56 1.37 -13.20
CA TYR A 138 25.91 1.85 -12.88
C TYR A 138 26.66 0.90 -11.94
N PHE A 139 25.98 -0.14 -11.45
CA PHE A 139 26.52 -1.12 -10.53
C PHE A 139 26.73 -2.47 -11.20
N LYS A 140 27.99 -2.94 -11.20
CA LYS A 140 28.35 -4.27 -11.74
C LYS A 140 28.26 -5.34 -10.65
N LEU A 141 27.10 -5.48 -10.02
CA LEU A 141 26.84 -6.52 -9.03
C LEU A 141 25.82 -7.53 -9.57
N PRO A 142 25.96 -8.82 -9.22
CA PRO A 142 24.88 -9.77 -9.43
C PRO A 142 23.60 -9.26 -8.75
N ASN A 143 22.47 -9.34 -9.43
CA ASN A 143 21.18 -8.87 -8.91
C ASN A 143 21.10 -7.37 -8.54
N ALA A 144 21.98 -6.50 -9.06
CA ALA A 144 21.94 -5.05 -8.79
C ALA A 144 20.54 -4.46 -9.02
N SER A 145 19.85 -4.86 -10.08
CA SER A 145 18.49 -4.46 -10.40
C SER A 145 17.54 -4.72 -9.23
N ARG A 146 17.50 -5.94 -8.70
CA ARG A 146 16.65 -6.32 -7.56
C ARG A 146 17.05 -5.57 -6.28
N ILE A 147 18.35 -5.41 -6.01
CA ILE A 147 18.85 -4.71 -4.82
C ILE A 147 18.39 -3.25 -4.82
N PHE A 148 18.66 -2.53 -5.90
CA PHE A 148 18.25 -1.13 -6.03
C PHE A 148 16.73 -0.96 -6.01
N LEU A 149 16.00 -1.84 -6.68
CA LEU A 149 14.54 -1.84 -6.68
C LEU A 149 14.00 -1.99 -5.25
N THR A 150 14.52 -2.93 -4.46
CA THR A 150 14.11 -3.15 -3.06
C THR A 150 14.42 -1.94 -2.18
N MET A 151 15.63 -1.36 -2.30
CA MET A 151 15.99 -0.11 -1.59
C MET A 151 15.02 1.03 -1.96
N GLY A 152 14.67 1.16 -3.25
CA GLY A 152 13.74 2.16 -3.74
C GLY A 152 12.31 1.95 -3.24
N MET A 153 11.83 0.71 -3.19
CA MET A 153 10.52 0.37 -2.62
C MET A 153 10.42 0.79 -1.16
N ALA A 154 11.48 0.50 -0.37
CA ALA A 154 11.54 0.91 1.04
C ALA A 154 11.60 2.45 1.19
N ALA A 155 12.40 3.13 0.35
CA ALA A 155 12.50 4.58 0.36
C ALA A 155 11.15 5.23 0.03
N GLY A 156 10.45 4.77 -1.01
CA GLY A 156 9.14 5.31 -1.40
C GLY A 156 8.07 5.08 -0.35
N PHE A 157 7.98 3.86 0.21
CA PHE A 157 7.01 3.61 1.28
C PHE A 157 7.36 4.40 2.55
N GLY A 158 8.62 4.36 2.99
CA GLY A 158 9.08 5.06 4.19
C GLY A 158 9.00 6.58 4.06
N GLY A 159 9.35 7.13 2.90
CA GLY A 159 9.28 8.55 2.62
C GLY A 159 7.86 9.10 2.63
N LEU A 160 6.91 8.38 2.04
CA LEU A 160 5.52 8.85 2.01
C LEU A 160 4.77 8.58 3.32
N PHE A 161 4.95 7.39 3.91
CA PHE A 161 4.15 6.93 5.05
C PHE A 161 4.80 7.23 6.40
N GLN A 162 6.09 7.62 6.43
CA GLN A 162 6.83 8.00 7.64
C GLN A 162 6.99 6.85 8.66
N THR A 163 7.06 5.62 8.16
CA THR A 163 7.30 4.40 8.95
C THR A 163 8.50 3.63 8.39
N PRO A 164 9.73 4.12 8.62
CA PRO A 164 10.91 3.60 7.92
C PRO A 164 11.26 2.15 8.26
N ILE A 165 10.98 1.67 9.48
CA ILE A 165 11.24 0.26 9.84
C ILE A 165 10.26 -0.65 9.12
N ALA A 166 8.97 -0.34 9.20
CA ALA A 166 7.93 -1.10 8.51
C ALA A 166 8.15 -1.14 7.00
N ALA A 167 8.50 0.00 6.39
CA ALA A 167 8.81 0.11 4.97
C ALA A 167 10.01 -0.74 4.55
N THR A 168 11.02 -0.82 5.40
CA THR A 168 12.18 -1.69 5.18
C THR A 168 11.75 -3.15 5.12
N PHE A 169 11.03 -3.64 6.13
CA PHE A 169 10.58 -5.02 6.15
C PHE A 169 9.58 -5.30 5.03
N PHE A 170 8.71 -4.37 4.69
CA PHE A 170 7.82 -4.50 3.54
C PHE A 170 8.60 -4.79 2.25
N ALA A 171 9.60 -3.98 1.94
CA ALA A 171 10.39 -4.15 0.72
C ALA A 171 11.21 -5.45 0.70
N LEU A 172 11.65 -5.93 1.88
CA LEU A 172 12.43 -7.16 2.01
C LEU A 172 11.58 -8.43 1.89
N GLU A 173 10.28 -8.38 2.22
CA GLU A 173 9.41 -9.57 2.26
C GLU A 173 8.36 -9.62 1.13
N VAL A 174 7.98 -8.47 0.51
CA VAL A 174 6.81 -8.41 -0.37
C VAL A 174 6.99 -9.08 -1.73
N LEU A 175 8.21 -9.12 -2.28
CA LEU A 175 8.46 -9.67 -3.62
C LEU A 175 8.18 -11.17 -3.71
N THR A 176 8.55 -11.92 -2.68
CA THR A 176 8.40 -13.38 -2.66
C THR A 176 7.88 -13.82 -1.30
N LEU A 177 6.67 -14.36 -1.28
CA LEU A 177 6.03 -14.89 -0.07
C LEU A 177 6.93 -15.96 0.59
N GLY A 178 7.16 -15.80 1.90
CA GLY A 178 8.01 -16.71 2.67
C GLY A 178 9.51 -16.47 2.56
N GLN A 179 9.95 -15.44 1.82
CA GLN A 179 11.37 -15.09 1.70
C GLN A 179 11.65 -13.69 2.23
N LEU A 180 12.66 -13.56 3.08
CA LEU A 180 13.16 -12.28 3.59
C LEU A 180 14.58 -12.02 3.06
N SER A 181 14.77 -10.90 2.36
CA SER A 181 16.05 -10.54 1.72
C SER A 181 17.02 -9.84 2.71
N LEU A 182 17.44 -10.54 3.77
CA LEU A 182 18.28 -9.99 4.86
C LEU A 182 19.66 -9.44 4.43
N PRO A 183 20.38 -9.98 3.41
CA PRO A 183 21.70 -9.45 3.06
C PRO A 183 21.74 -7.96 2.71
N ILE A 184 20.62 -7.38 2.30
CA ILE A 184 20.49 -5.96 1.95
C ILE A 184 19.74 -5.14 2.98
N LEU A 185 19.53 -5.67 4.20
CA LEU A 185 18.79 -5.00 5.26
C LEU A 185 19.34 -3.59 5.56
N VAL A 186 20.65 -3.47 5.76
CA VAL A 186 21.27 -2.20 6.17
C VAL A 186 21.10 -1.10 5.11
N PRO A 187 21.48 -1.27 3.83
CA PRO A 187 21.28 -0.24 2.82
C PRO A 187 19.78 0.06 2.59
N THR A 188 18.89 -0.94 2.70
CA THR A 188 17.45 -0.73 2.58
C THR A 188 16.89 0.12 3.73
N LEU A 189 17.35 -0.14 4.96
CA LEU A 189 16.99 0.63 6.15
C LEU A 189 17.46 2.09 6.02
N ILE A 190 18.71 2.31 5.60
CA ILE A 190 19.27 3.67 5.39
C ILE A 190 18.44 4.41 4.33
N ALA A 191 18.11 3.78 3.20
CA ALA A 191 17.31 4.41 2.15
C ALA A 191 15.93 4.85 2.68
N SER A 192 15.28 4.00 3.45
CA SER A 192 13.97 4.28 4.03
C SER A 192 14.01 5.39 5.08
N PHE A 193 14.97 5.34 6.02
CA PHE A 193 15.12 6.38 7.04
C PHE A 193 15.47 7.74 6.44
N VAL A 194 16.39 7.79 5.48
CA VAL A 194 16.77 9.04 4.82
C VAL A 194 15.59 9.61 4.03
N ALA A 195 14.83 8.78 3.33
CA ALA A 195 13.64 9.24 2.61
C ALA A 195 12.57 9.78 3.55
N SER A 196 12.28 9.08 4.65
CA SER A 196 11.35 9.50 5.69
C SER A 196 11.78 10.84 6.33
N THR A 197 13.05 10.97 6.70
CA THR A 197 13.59 12.22 7.27
C THR A 197 13.50 13.36 6.25
N THR A 198 13.88 13.12 5.00
CA THR A 198 13.85 14.15 3.95
C THR A 198 12.44 14.65 3.70
N SER A 199 11.47 13.75 3.54
CA SER A 199 10.08 14.16 3.28
C SER A 199 9.45 14.85 4.49
N HIS A 200 9.80 14.44 5.72
CA HIS A 200 9.38 15.10 6.95
C HIS A 200 9.90 16.53 7.05
N LEU A 201 11.20 16.73 6.80
CA LEU A 201 11.81 18.07 6.78
C LEU A 201 11.18 19.00 5.74
N LEU A 202 10.60 18.43 4.68
CA LEU A 202 9.87 19.15 3.64
C LEU A 202 8.37 19.31 3.95
N GLY A 203 7.95 19.01 5.18
CA GLY A 203 6.60 19.27 5.69
C GLY A 203 5.57 18.19 5.33
N LEU A 204 5.99 16.96 5.06
CA LEU A 204 5.06 15.84 5.01
C LEU A 204 4.87 15.31 6.43
N GLU A 205 3.64 15.33 6.92
CA GLU A 205 3.33 14.92 8.29
C GLU A 205 3.11 13.41 8.39
N LYS A 206 3.52 12.85 9.53
CA LYS A 206 3.29 11.45 9.90
C LYS A 206 1.90 11.29 10.48
N PHE A 207 1.14 10.31 9.99
CA PHE A 207 -0.01 9.83 10.74
C PHE A 207 0.48 8.95 11.89
N SER A 208 0.15 9.36 13.13
CA SER A 208 0.42 8.56 14.33
C SER A 208 -0.71 8.77 15.33
N HIS A 209 -1.12 7.69 15.97
CA HIS A 209 -2.15 7.68 17.01
C HIS A 209 -1.72 6.69 18.09
N PHE A 210 -1.11 7.18 19.16
CA PHE A 210 -0.61 6.31 20.24
C PHE A 210 -1.77 5.73 21.04
N VAL A 211 -1.86 4.40 21.07
CA VAL A 211 -2.81 3.64 21.87
C VAL A 211 -2.17 3.32 23.22
N SER A 212 -2.66 3.98 24.26
CA SER A 212 -2.15 3.80 25.63
C SER A 212 -2.70 2.58 26.34
N GLU A 213 -3.86 2.08 25.90
CA GLU A 213 -4.49 0.87 26.45
C GLU A 213 -3.63 -0.36 26.15
N SER A 214 -3.28 -1.11 27.18
CA SER A 214 -2.57 -2.37 27.07
C SER A 214 -3.45 -3.52 27.56
N LEU A 215 -3.35 -4.66 26.89
CA LEU A 215 -4.08 -5.89 27.27
C LEU A 215 -3.19 -6.81 28.10
N THR A 216 -3.75 -7.37 29.16
CA THR A 216 -3.17 -8.58 29.77
C THR A 216 -3.50 -9.78 28.91
N ILE A 217 -2.49 -10.52 28.49
CA ILE A 217 -2.65 -11.67 27.58
C ILE A 217 -2.89 -12.93 28.42
N ASP A 218 -4.15 -13.14 28.80
CA ASP A 218 -4.63 -14.43 29.29
C ASP A 218 -5.19 -15.30 28.14
N LEU A 219 -5.63 -16.50 28.43
CA LEU A 219 -6.18 -17.41 27.41
C LEU A 219 -7.42 -16.82 26.73
N GLY A 220 -8.29 -16.13 27.48
CA GLY A 220 -9.48 -15.49 26.92
C GLY A 220 -9.15 -14.38 25.94
N THR A 221 -8.22 -13.49 26.33
CA THR A 221 -7.73 -12.41 25.48
C THR A 221 -7.01 -12.97 24.24
N PHE A 222 -6.18 -14.01 24.40
CA PHE A 222 -5.52 -14.67 23.28
C PHE A 222 -6.54 -15.22 22.26
N MET A 223 -7.61 -15.87 22.71
CA MET A 223 -8.67 -16.39 21.83
C MET A 223 -9.41 -15.27 21.10
N LYS A 224 -9.68 -14.13 21.77
CA LYS A 224 -10.29 -12.95 21.13
C LYS A 224 -9.38 -12.37 20.06
N LEU A 225 -8.08 -12.26 20.33
CA LEU A 225 -7.09 -11.78 19.36
C LEU A 225 -6.96 -12.73 18.17
N ALA A 226 -6.99 -14.04 18.39
CA ALA A 226 -6.99 -15.04 17.32
C ALA A 226 -8.22 -14.91 16.41
N LEU A 227 -9.42 -14.76 17.00
CA LEU A 227 -10.66 -14.54 16.24
C LEU A 227 -10.62 -13.24 15.43
N LEU A 228 -10.11 -12.15 16.01
CA LEU A 228 -9.89 -10.90 15.29
C LEU A 228 -8.93 -11.08 14.11
N GLY A 229 -7.82 -11.81 14.32
CA GLY A 229 -6.86 -12.10 13.27
C GLY A 229 -7.49 -12.85 12.10
N LEU A 230 -8.30 -13.87 12.38
CA LEU A 230 -9.05 -14.59 11.35
C LEU A 230 -10.05 -13.68 10.61
N ALA A 231 -10.79 -12.84 11.32
CA ALA A 231 -11.75 -11.91 10.72
C ALA A 231 -11.06 -10.88 9.81
N PHE A 232 -9.95 -10.28 10.27
CA PHE A 232 -9.17 -9.34 9.48
C PHE A 232 -8.47 -10.02 8.29
N GLY A 233 -7.99 -11.25 8.50
CA GLY A 233 -7.45 -12.09 7.43
C GLY A 233 -8.46 -12.35 6.32
N LEU A 234 -9.70 -12.69 6.68
CA LEU A 234 -10.79 -12.89 5.73
C LEU A 234 -11.14 -11.58 4.97
N ALA A 235 -11.18 -10.44 5.66
CA ALA A 235 -11.45 -9.14 5.02
C ALA A 235 -10.34 -8.76 4.02
N GLY A 236 -9.07 -8.98 4.37
CA GLY A 236 -7.94 -8.72 3.47
C GLY A 236 -7.93 -9.65 2.25
N ASN A 237 -8.20 -10.94 2.46
CA ASN A 237 -8.36 -11.90 1.36
C ASN A 237 -9.54 -11.53 0.45
N LEU A 238 -10.69 -11.17 1.03
CA LEU A 238 -11.87 -10.73 0.28
C LEU A 238 -11.55 -9.54 -0.62
N PHE A 239 -10.81 -8.53 -0.09
CA PHE A 239 -10.37 -7.39 -0.90
C PHE A 239 -9.51 -7.82 -2.09
N ALA A 240 -8.45 -8.61 -1.85
CA ALA A 240 -7.53 -9.06 -2.90
C ALA A 240 -8.25 -9.92 -3.96
N TYR A 241 -9.13 -10.83 -3.52
CA TYR A 241 -9.94 -11.67 -4.40
C TYR A 241 -10.90 -10.84 -5.26
N LEU A 242 -11.69 -9.95 -4.62
CA LEU A 242 -12.65 -9.11 -5.34
C LEU A 242 -11.97 -8.14 -6.30
N LEU A 243 -10.81 -7.57 -5.94
CA LEU A 243 -10.04 -6.70 -6.82
C LEU A 243 -9.59 -7.44 -8.09
N SER A 244 -9.04 -8.64 -7.92
CA SER A 244 -8.62 -9.48 -9.06
C SER A 244 -9.81 -9.88 -9.93
N LEU A 245 -10.91 -10.31 -9.32
CA LEU A 245 -12.13 -10.70 -10.01
C LEU A 245 -12.77 -9.52 -10.76
N ALA A 246 -12.90 -8.36 -10.10
CA ALA A 246 -13.51 -7.17 -10.67
C ALA A 246 -12.68 -6.64 -11.86
N LYS A 247 -11.35 -6.55 -11.72
CA LYS A 247 -10.47 -6.17 -12.85
C LYS A 247 -10.69 -7.06 -14.08
N LYS A 248 -10.79 -8.39 -13.89
CA LYS A 248 -11.05 -9.33 -14.99
C LYS A 248 -12.46 -9.21 -15.57
N LYS A 249 -13.49 -9.21 -14.71
CA LYS A 249 -14.89 -9.15 -15.14
C LYS A 249 -15.23 -7.84 -15.83
N VAL A 250 -14.84 -6.72 -15.26
CA VAL A 250 -15.13 -5.39 -15.83
C VAL A 250 -14.40 -5.22 -17.17
N ALA A 251 -13.16 -5.72 -17.30
CA ALA A 251 -12.45 -5.72 -18.57
C ALA A 251 -13.10 -6.63 -19.64
N SER A 252 -13.69 -7.74 -19.25
CA SER A 252 -14.39 -8.63 -20.19
C SER A 252 -15.77 -8.10 -20.62
N LEU A 253 -16.50 -7.45 -19.70
CA LEU A 253 -17.81 -6.85 -19.99
C LEU A 253 -17.70 -5.58 -20.83
N LEU A 254 -16.67 -4.77 -20.55
CA LEU A 254 -16.39 -3.51 -21.23
C LEU A 254 -14.93 -3.50 -21.73
N PRO A 255 -14.64 -4.18 -22.87
CA PRO A 255 -13.27 -4.28 -23.38
C PRO A 255 -12.65 -2.93 -23.74
N ASN A 256 -13.47 -1.99 -24.26
CA ASN A 256 -12.99 -0.65 -24.57
C ASN A 256 -12.78 0.14 -23.27
N PRO A 257 -11.53 0.55 -22.94
CA PRO A 257 -11.23 1.22 -21.69
C PRO A 257 -11.91 2.60 -21.53
N TYR A 258 -12.23 3.28 -22.63
CA TYR A 258 -12.95 4.56 -22.56
C TYR A 258 -14.41 4.37 -22.16
N TYR A 259 -15.12 3.41 -22.75
CA TYR A 259 -16.49 3.09 -22.33
C TYR A 259 -16.52 2.51 -20.92
N ARG A 260 -15.53 1.69 -20.56
CA ARG A 260 -15.40 1.12 -19.22
C ARG A 260 -15.28 2.21 -18.15
N VAL A 261 -14.35 3.15 -18.34
CA VAL A 261 -14.16 4.22 -17.34
C VAL A 261 -15.34 5.20 -17.35
N LEU A 262 -15.89 5.56 -18.50
CA LEU A 262 -17.00 6.51 -18.60
C LEU A 262 -18.26 5.98 -17.90
N LEU A 263 -18.75 4.82 -18.33
CA LEU A 263 -19.99 4.24 -17.79
C LEU A 263 -19.84 3.84 -16.33
N GLY A 264 -18.71 3.21 -15.98
CA GLY A 264 -18.45 2.78 -14.63
C GLY A 264 -18.29 3.95 -13.67
N SER A 265 -17.64 5.04 -14.07
CA SER A 265 -17.46 6.20 -13.20
C SER A 265 -18.73 7.03 -13.01
N VAL A 266 -19.67 7.03 -13.96
CA VAL A 266 -21.00 7.61 -13.72
C VAL A 266 -21.70 6.87 -12.57
N VAL A 267 -21.70 5.53 -12.60
CA VAL A 267 -22.26 4.72 -11.50
C VAL A 267 -21.50 4.97 -10.20
N LEU A 268 -20.17 4.97 -10.24
CA LEU A 268 -19.32 5.22 -9.08
C LEU A 268 -19.60 6.60 -8.47
N THR A 269 -19.72 7.65 -9.29
CA THR A 269 -20.07 9.01 -8.85
C THR A 269 -21.39 9.03 -8.10
N CYS A 270 -22.44 8.42 -8.65
CA CYS A 270 -23.73 8.32 -7.99
C CYS A 270 -23.63 7.63 -6.63
N LEU A 271 -22.91 6.50 -6.56
CA LEU A 271 -22.69 5.77 -5.32
C LEU A 271 -21.92 6.62 -4.28
N LEU A 272 -20.84 7.30 -4.69
CA LEU A 272 -20.04 8.12 -3.78
C LEU A 272 -20.81 9.30 -3.21
N LEU A 273 -21.75 9.88 -3.96
CA LEU A 273 -22.57 11.02 -3.51
C LEU A 273 -23.77 10.56 -2.66
N ILE A 274 -24.45 9.49 -3.03
CA ILE A 274 -25.62 8.96 -2.32
C ILE A 274 -25.22 8.33 -0.99
N LEU A 275 -24.11 7.56 -0.98
CA LEU A 275 -23.62 6.90 0.22
C LEU A 275 -22.87 7.89 1.12
N TRP A 276 -23.63 8.54 2.02
CA TRP A 276 -23.13 9.50 3.03
C TRP A 276 -22.26 10.64 2.46
N LYS A 277 -22.69 11.25 1.34
CA LYS A 277 -22.13 12.50 0.83
C LYS A 277 -20.60 12.51 0.76
N GLY A 278 -20.00 11.51 0.10
CA GLY A 278 -18.56 11.45 -0.12
C GLY A 278 -17.72 10.82 1.01
N ARG A 279 -18.35 10.24 2.05
CA ARG A 279 -17.66 9.57 3.17
C ARG A 279 -16.57 8.56 2.73
N TYR A 280 -16.74 7.94 1.58
CA TYR A 280 -15.84 6.90 1.05
C TYR A 280 -14.92 7.37 -0.08
N THR A 281 -14.90 8.67 -0.39
CA THR A 281 -13.98 9.25 -1.40
C THR A 281 -12.52 9.21 -0.93
N GLY A 282 -11.59 9.22 -1.88
CA GLY A 282 -10.15 9.36 -1.65
C GLY A 282 -9.56 8.25 -0.76
N LEU A 283 -8.63 8.63 0.09
CA LEU A 283 -7.83 7.72 0.92
C LEU A 283 -8.65 6.92 1.95
N GLY A 284 -9.66 7.53 2.58
CA GLY A 284 -10.38 6.97 3.72
C GLY A 284 -9.73 7.28 5.07
N THR A 285 -8.85 8.27 5.14
CA THR A 285 -8.22 8.75 6.39
C THR A 285 -9.24 9.24 7.42
N ASN A 286 -10.38 9.77 6.96
CA ASN A 286 -11.53 10.11 7.80
C ASN A 286 -12.09 8.89 8.55
N LEU A 287 -12.20 7.72 7.89
CA LEU A 287 -12.65 6.49 8.55
C LEU A 287 -11.61 5.98 9.56
N ILE A 288 -10.32 6.12 9.25
CA ILE A 288 -9.24 5.76 10.17
C ILE A 288 -9.32 6.64 11.42
N ALA A 289 -9.36 7.97 11.26
CA ALA A 289 -9.46 8.90 12.38
C ALA A 289 -10.69 8.62 13.24
N LEU A 290 -11.89 8.51 12.63
CA LEU A 290 -13.11 8.18 13.37
C LEU A 290 -13.02 6.86 14.14
N SER A 291 -12.33 5.85 13.59
CA SER A 291 -12.17 4.54 14.23
C SER A 291 -11.28 4.61 15.47
N VAL A 292 -10.20 5.39 15.43
CA VAL A 292 -9.23 5.46 16.53
C VAL A 292 -9.56 6.54 17.56
N ASP A 293 -10.27 7.62 17.15
CA ASP A 293 -10.65 8.74 18.02
C ASP A 293 -12.04 8.52 18.69
N GLY A 294 -12.67 7.35 18.49
CA GLY A 294 -13.98 7.04 19.08
C GLY A 294 -15.16 7.74 18.40
N GLY A 295 -14.99 8.17 17.15
CA GLY A 295 -16.05 8.75 16.34
C GLY A 295 -17.07 7.70 15.85
N THR A 296 -18.09 8.16 15.13
CA THR A 296 -19.17 7.28 14.65
C THR A 296 -18.72 6.47 13.44
N ILE A 297 -18.61 5.15 13.61
CA ILE A 297 -18.40 4.16 12.55
C ILE A 297 -19.68 3.34 12.39
N TYR A 298 -20.19 3.27 11.15
CA TYR A 298 -21.34 2.45 10.83
C TYR A 298 -20.94 1.00 10.55
N PRO A 299 -21.78 -0.01 10.83
CA PRO A 299 -21.45 -1.43 10.66
C PRO A 299 -20.97 -1.83 9.26
N LEU A 300 -21.37 -1.11 8.22
CA LEU A 300 -21.04 -1.38 6.83
C LEU A 300 -19.93 -0.48 6.26
N ASP A 301 -19.37 0.45 7.04
CA ASP A 301 -18.34 1.39 6.54
C ASP A 301 -17.14 0.66 5.90
N TRP A 302 -16.66 -0.39 6.56
CA TRP A 302 -15.55 -1.21 6.06
C TRP A 302 -15.87 -1.88 4.72
N LEU A 303 -17.09 -2.42 4.58
CA LEU A 303 -17.51 -3.11 3.37
C LEU A 303 -17.75 -2.14 2.20
N LEU A 304 -18.38 -1.01 2.47
CA LEU A 304 -18.61 0.03 1.47
C LEU A 304 -17.29 0.63 0.99
N LYS A 305 -16.33 0.90 1.89
CA LYS A 305 -14.99 1.34 1.52
C LYS A 305 -14.28 0.29 0.66
N LEU A 306 -14.37 -0.99 1.02
CA LEU A 306 -13.82 -2.10 0.25
C LEU A 306 -14.40 -2.14 -1.17
N LEU A 307 -15.72 -2.18 -1.30
CA LEU A 307 -16.39 -2.31 -2.60
C LEU A 307 -16.14 -1.11 -3.51
N LEU A 308 -16.20 0.12 -2.97
CA LEU A 308 -15.97 1.34 -3.75
C LEU A 308 -14.52 1.50 -4.18
N THR A 309 -13.56 1.05 -3.36
CA THR A 309 -12.14 1.00 -3.76
C THR A 309 -11.89 -0.04 -4.86
N VAL A 310 -12.40 -1.25 -4.69
CA VAL A 310 -12.32 -2.31 -5.71
C VAL A 310 -12.95 -1.83 -7.03
N PHE A 311 -14.11 -1.18 -6.96
CA PHE A 311 -14.79 -0.66 -8.14
C PHE A 311 -13.97 0.43 -8.80
N THR A 312 -13.49 1.46 -8.06
CA THR A 312 -12.64 2.53 -8.58
C THR A 312 -11.43 1.98 -9.35
N LEU A 313 -10.66 1.08 -8.72
CA LEU A 313 -9.45 0.53 -9.32
C LEU A 313 -9.72 -0.40 -10.50
N SER A 314 -10.86 -1.09 -10.52
CA SER A 314 -11.25 -1.98 -11.62
C SER A 314 -11.64 -1.23 -12.89
N LEU A 315 -12.08 0.02 -12.78
CA LEU A 315 -12.40 0.89 -13.92
C LEU A 315 -11.16 1.41 -14.64
N GLY A 316 -9.99 1.40 -13.99
CA GLY A 316 -8.73 1.89 -14.54
C GLY A 316 -8.24 3.21 -13.94
N PHE A 317 -8.88 3.73 -12.90
CA PHE A 317 -8.33 4.83 -12.11
C PHE A 317 -7.01 4.42 -11.46
N GLN A 318 -6.11 5.39 -11.32
CA GLN A 318 -4.79 5.17 -10.75
C GLN A 318 -4.76 5.55 -9.27
N GLY A 319 -4.02 4.78 -8.49
CA GLY A 319 -3.86 4.93 -7.05
C GLY A 319 -3.40 3.63 -6.43
N GLY A 320 -3.09 3.68 -5.13
CA GLY A 320 -2.71 2.51 -4.34
C GLY A 320 -3.90 1.84 -3.66
N GLU A 321 -3.66 0.69 -3.11
CA GLU A 321 -4.63 -0.09 -2.32
C GLU A 321 -4.42 0.08 -0.80
N VAL A 322 -3.25 0.54 -0.36
CA VAL A 322 -2.77 0.42 1.02
C VAL A 322 -3.59 1.25 2.02
N THR A 323 -3.72 2.58 1.82
CA THR A 323 -4.52 3.41 2.74
C THR A 323 -5.99 2.96 2.81
N PRO A 324 -6.68 2.60 1.71
CA PRO A 324 -7.99 1.97 1.78
C PRO A 324 -8.03 0.70 2.63
N LEU A 325 -7.01 -0.17 2.54
CA LEU A 325 -6.93 -1.38 3.38
C LEU A 325 -6.81 -1.02 4.87
N PHE A 326 -6.04 0.01 5.19
CA PHE A 326 -5.97 0.56 6.55
C PHE A 326 -7.34 1.06 7.03
N ALA A 327 -8.07 1.79 6.20
CA ALA A 327 -9.40 2.31 6.53
C ALA A 327 -10.43 1.18 6.69
N ILE A 328 -10.39 0.16 5.83
CA ILE A 328 -11.23 -1.04 5.91
C ILE A 328 -10.94 -1.78 7.23
N GLY A 329 -9.66 -1.99 7.55
CA GLY A 329 -9.25 -2.69 8.75
C GLY A 329 -9.63 -1.93 10.03
N ALA A 330 -9.35 -0.62 10.09
CA ALA A 330 -9.66 0.21 11.23
C ALA A 330 -11.18 0.26 11.50
N SER A 331 -11.99 0.47 10.46
CA SER A 331 -13.44 0.52 10.61
C SER A 331 -14.06 -0.84 10.96
N LEU A 332 -13.55 -1.94 10.40
CA LEU A 332 -13.96 -3.29 10.81
C LEU A 332 -13.58 -3.56 12.28
N GLY A 333 -12.37 -3.14 12.69
CA GLY A 333 -11.91 -3.24 14.07
C GLY A 333 -12.81 -2.48 15.04
N ALA A 334 -13.18 -1.24 14.70
CA ALA A 334 -14.09 -0.43 15.50
C ALA A 334 -15.48 -1.07 15.67
N VAL A 335 -15.98 -1.78 14.65
CA VAL A 335 -17.25 -2.53 14.71
C VAL A 335 -17.15 -3.78 15.58
N LEU A 336 -16.02 -4.51 15.51
CA LEU A 336 -15.84 -5.76 16.24
C LEU A 336 -15.45 -5.55 17.71
N ALA A 337 -14.83 -4.44 18.06
CA ALA A 337 -14.34 -4.16 19.41
C ALA A 337 -15.42 -4.26 20.49
N PRO A 338 -16.59 -3.62 20.37
CA PRO A 338 -17.66 -3.74 21.38
C PRO A 338 -18.20 -5.17 21.53
N VAL A 339 -18.26 -5.93 20.44
CA VAL A 339 -18.75 -7.32 20.44
C VAL A 339 -17.88 -8.22 21.30
N LEU A 340 -16.56 -7.95 21.31
CA LEU A 340 -15.58 -8.72 22.07
C LEU A 340 -15.27 -8.10 23.45
N GLY A 341 -15.83 -6.93 23.77
CA GLY A 341 -15.53 -6.20 24.99
C GLY A 341 -14.07 -5.76 25.08
N LEU A 342 -13.51 -5.27 23.96
CA LEU A 342 -12.14 -4.78 23.86
C LEU A 342 -12.12 -3.29 23.55
N PRO A 343 -11.03 -2.53 23.87
CA PRO A 343 -10.91 -1.12 23.57
C PRO A 343 -10.97 -0.84 22.07
N ILE A 344 -11.84 0.09 21.64
CA ILE A 344 -12.05 0.41 20.22
C ILE A 344 -10.78 0.89 19.54
N PRO A 345 -9.99 1.85 20.10
CA PRO A 345 -8.77 2.33 19.45
C PRO A 345 -7.76 1.20 19.18
N LEU A 346 -7.62 0.28 20.15
CA LEU A 346 -6.70 -0.84 20.01
C LEU A 346 -7.16 -1.80 18.91
N VAL A 347 -8.42 -2.22 18.91
CA VAL A 347 -8.94 -3.17 17.90
C VAL A 347 -8.98 -2.54 16.52
N ALA A 348 -9.24 -1.22 16.42
CA ALA A 348 -9.10 -0.47 15.18
C ALA A 348 -7.66 -0.50 14.65
N GLY A 349 -6.67 -0.28 15.53
CA GLY A 349 -5.26 -0.41 15.19
C GLY A 349 -4.87 -1.83 14.75
N LEU A 350 -5.37 -2.87 15.44
CA LEU A 350 -5.18 -4.27 15.07
C LEU A 350 -5.75 -4.58 13.68
N GLY A 351 -6.95 -4.08 13.38
CA GLY A 351 -7.57 -4.23 12.07
C GLY A 351 -6.80 -3.49 10.98
N TYR A 352 -6.39 -2.24 11.27
CA TYR A 352 -5.58 -1.42 10.37
C TYR A 352 -4.37 -2.17 9.81
N LEU A 353 -3.53 -2.73 10.67
CA LEU A 353 -2.32 -3.44 10.24
C LEU A 353 -2.63 -4.81 9.62
N SER A 354 -3.61 -5.55 10.16
CA SER A 354 -3.80 -6.96 9.81
C SER A 354 -4.53 -7.16 8.48
N VAL A 355 -5.48 -6.29 8.13
CA VAL A 355 -6.15 -6.33 6.82
C VAL A 355 -5.15 -6.00 5.71
N PHE A 356 -4.26 -5.05 5.93
CA PHE A 356 -3.17 -4.75 5.00
C PHE A 356 -2.21 -5.94 4.87
N GLY A 357 -1.74 -6.49 5.99
CA GLY A 357 -0.79 -7.60 5.99
C GLY A 357 -1.33 -8.84 5.27
N SER A 358 -2.60 -9.19 5.53
CA SER A 358 -3.26 -10.30 4.84
C SER A 358 -3.39 -10.03 3.33
N SER A 359 -3.78 -8.82 2.92
CA SER A 359 -3.96 -8.48 1.50
C SER A 359 -2.67 -8.48 0.70
N THR A 360 -1.54 -8.19 1.36
CA THR A 360 -0.20 -8.09 0.75
C THR A 360 0.64 -9.34 0.94
N ASN A 361 0.19 -10.29 1.75
CA ASN A 361 0.96 -11.45 2.20
C ASN A 361 2.29 -11.05 2.85
N THR A 362 2.27 -10.03 3.71
CA THR A 362 3.40 -9.58 4.51
C THR A 362 3.13 -9.83 5.99
N LEU A 363 4.16 -10.23 6.75
CA LEU A 363 4.03 -10.58 8.17
C LEU A 363 4.69 -9.54 9.07
N LEU A 364 5.95 -9.21 8.79
CA LEU A 364 6.74 -8.33 9.66
C LEU A 364 6.39 -6.85 9.47
N ALA A 365 6.22 -6.41 8.24
CA ALA A 365 5.90 -5.00 7.96
C ALA A 365 4.65 -4.52 8.70
N PRO A 366 3.50 -5.23 8.70
CA PRO A 366 2.32 -4.81 9.44
C PRO A 366 2.54 -4.70 10.95
N ILE A 367 3.31 -5.62 11.55
CA ILE A 367 3.65 -5.58 12.98
C ILE A 367 4.43 -4.29 13.29
N PHE A 368 5.44 -3.95 12.46
CA PHE A 368 6.19 -2.71 12.64
C PHE A 368 5.36 -1.46 12.30
N ILE A 369 4.39 -1.52 11.36
CA ILE A 369 3.40 -0.45 11.19
C ILE A 369 2.66 -0.21 12.51
N GLY A 370 2.20 -1.27 13.17
CA GLY A 370 1.55 -1.17 14.48
C GLY A 370 2.43 -0.45 15.52
N VAL A 371 3.71 -0.83 15.60
CA VAL A 371 4.67 -0.22 16.52
C VAL A 371 4.96 1.25 16.18
N GLU A 372 5.15 1.58 14.91
CA GLU A 372 5.52 2.95 14.49
C GLU A 372 4.33 3.92 14.45
N VAL A 373 3.09 3.44 14.23
CA VAL A 373 1.88 4.26 14.14
C VAL A 373 1.14 4.34 15.47
N PHE A 374 0.96 3.19 16.14
CA PHE A 374 0.14 3.09 17.36
C PHE A 374 0.95 2.93 18.65
N GLY A 375 2.27 2.81 18.54
CA GLY A 375 3.20 2.68 19.66
C GLY A 375 3.54 1.23 20.02
N PRO A 376 4.65 1.02 20.74
CA PRO A 376 5.22 -0.31 21.05
C PRO A 376 4.47 -1.07 22.15
N ALA A 377 3.62 -0.40 22.94
CA ALA A 377 2.95 -1.01 24.11
C ALA A 377 2.16 -2.28 23.76
N ASN A 378 1.63 -2.35 22.54
CA ASN A 378 0.80 -3.45 22.04
C ASN A 378 1.50 -4.33 20.99
N ALA A 379 2.84 -4.38 20.98
CA ALA A 379 3.60 -5.18 20.01
C ALA A 379 3.22 -6.68 20.03
N VAL A 380 2.93 -7.24 21.20
CA VAL A 380 2.49 -8.65 21.36
C VAL A 380 1.11 -8.86 20.75
N PRO A 381 0.05 -8.09 21.07
CA PRO A 381 -1.23 -8.11 20.34
C PRO A 381 -1.07 -7.98 18.82
N TYR A 382 -0.23 -7.07 18.31
CA TYR A 382 0.01 -6.92 16.87
C TYR A 382 0.54 -8.20 16.25
N ALA A 383 1.53 -8.84 16.90
CA ALA A 383 2.12 -10.09 16.42
C ALA A 383 1.10 -11.24 16.42
N ILE A 384 0.30 -11.39 17.50
CA ILE A 384 -0.72 -12.45 17.61
C ILE A 384 -1.75 -12.30 16.50
N VAL A 385 -2.39 -11.12 16.40
CA VAL A 385 -3.46 -10.88 15.42
C VAL A 385 -2.93 -11.04 13.99
N MET A 386 -1.72 -10.52 13.72
CA MET A 386 -1.12 -10.63 12.39
C MET A 386 -0.79 -12.08 12.02
N ALA A 387 -0.31 -12.90 12.98
CA ALA A 387 -0.03 -14.32 12.73
C ALA A 387 -1.30 -15.07 12.27
N PHE A 388 -2.44 -14.85 12.93
CA PHE A 388 -3.71 -15.46 12.53
C PHE A 388 -4.27 -14.88 11.23
N ALA A 389 -4.11 -13.58 10.98
CA ALA A 389 -4.52 -12.95 9.71
C ALA A 389 -3.69 -13.49 8.53
N TYR A 390 -2.39 -13.70 8.74
CA TYR A 390 -1.48 -14.22 7.74
C TYR A 390 -1.81 -15.65 7.30
N LEU A 391 -2.36 -16.49 8.21
CA LEU A 391 -2.75 -17.88 7.91
C LEU A 391 -3.87 -17.97 6.85
N ILE A 392 -4.72 -16.95 6.74
CA ILE A 392 -5.90 -16.99 5.85
C ILE A 392 -5.53 -16.81 4.38
N ASN A 393 -4.48 -16.05 4.09
CA ASN A 393 -4.26 -15.60 2.71
C ASN A 393 -2.87 -15.97 2.17
N HIS A 394 -2.75 -17.16 1.59
CA HIS A 394 -1.52 -17.58 0.92
C HIS A 394 -1.62 -17.60 -0.62
N LYS A 395 -2.83 -17.64 -1.18
CA LYS A 395 -3.04 -17.87 -2.63
C LYS A 395 -3.40 -16.61 -3.41
N THR A 396 -3.87 -15.57 -2.74
CA THR A 396 -4.29 -14.31 -3.35
C THR A 396 -3.51 -13.14 -2.77
N SER A 397 -3.18 -12.16 -3.58
CA SER A 397 -2.52 -10.92 -3.18
C SER A 397 -3.04 -9.78 -4.03
N ILE A 398 -3.05 -8.56 -3.51
CA ILE A 398 -3.25 -7.36 -4.33
C ILE A 398 -2.15 -7.23 -5.39
N TYR A 399 -1.01 -7.85 -5.16
CA TYR A 399 0.12 -7.92 -6.10
C TYR A 399 0.09 -9.22 -6.89
N GLY A 400 -0.61 -9.24 -8.02
CA GLY A 400 -0.81 -10.45 -8.84
C GLY A 400 0.47 -11.08 -9.43
N GLN A 401 1.62 -10.42 -9.29
CA GLN A 401 2.94 -10.91 -9.70
C GLN A 401 3.82 -11.34 -8.51
N GLN A 402 3.28 -11.34 -7.30
CA GLN A 402 3.98 -11.88 -6.13
C GLN A 402 4.20 -13.38 -6.30
N LYS A 403 5.42 -13.86 -6.09
CA LYS A 403 5.76 -15.29 -6.16
C LYS A 403 5.65 -15.92 -4.78
N MET A 404 5.37 -17.22 -4.77
CA MET A 404 5.45 -18.04 -3.57
C MET A 404 6.74 -18.84 -3.58
N LEU A 405 7.38 -18.96 -2.42
CA LEU A 405 8.45 -19.94 -2.24
C LEU A 405 7.81 -21.34 -2.25
N GLU A 406 8.14 -22.17 -3.24
CA GLU A 406 7.72 -23.57 -3.23
C GLU A 406 8.44 -24.26 -2.08
N MET A 407 7.70 -24.72 -1.06
CA MET A 407 8.23 -25.63 -0.05
C MET A 407 8.50 -26.97 -0.74
N GLN A 408 9.77 -27.32 -0.84
CA GLN A 408 10.24 -28.64 -1.32
C GLN A 408 10.04 -29.68 -0.24
#